data_a9365d7a7b592010099b276f21de4281
#
_entry.id   a9365d7a7b592010099b276f21de4281
#
_cell.length_a   1.000
_cell.length_b   1.000
_cell.length_c   1.000
_cell.angle_alpha   90.00
_cell.angle_beta   90.00
_cell.angle_gamma   90.00
#
_symmetry.space_group_name_H-M   'P 1'
#
loop_
_entity.id
_entity.type
_entity.pdbx_description
1 polymer ?
#
loop_
_entity_poly.entity_id
_entity_poly.type
_entity_poly.pdbx_seq_one_letter_code
_entity_poly.pdbx_strand_id
1 'polypeptide(L)'
;QRVYVDGREFFGNDVMSAVRNIPADMIESIDIYNSQSDQSEFTGVDTGEGHTSLNIVTLPDKRRGAFGRLYGAYGIADKYIGGGNVNIFDNDRRISVVGLANNISRQNFSFEDILGTTDRSGRKSPNNSFMVRPLDGISTVQAIGVNYSDDWGAKGKVTASYFFNRTDNHNTSQSDRQTFTSTDKLVLYNDENRSKTLNLNHRFNSRIDYKFSDRHSVMMRTSFSLQDNNSRNELRSRTDNKFSDDDIRFVNRRHNFGLSNSKGFNVSNNLI
;
A
#
# COMPACT_ATOMS: atom_id res chain seq x y z
N GLN A 1 -11.89 -4.90 6.56
CA GLN A 1 -11.22 -5.82 7.51
C GLN A 1 -10.30 -5.01 8.40
N ARG A 2 -10.19 -5.37 9.67
CA ARG A 2 -9.24 -4.78 10.61
C ARG A 2 -8.39 -5.87 11.23
N VAL A 3 -7.14 -5.51 11.56
CA VAL A 3 -6.20 -6.42 12.21
C VAL A 3 -5.90 -5.90 13.60
N TYR A 4 -5.98 -6.82 14.53
CA TYR A 4 -5.65 -6.59 15.93
C TYR A 4 -4.53 -7.54 16.36
N VAL A 5 -3.71 -7.08 17.29
CA VAL A 5 -2.75 -7.90 18.02
C VAL A 5 -3.10 -7.75 19.50
N ASP A 6 -3.51 -8.84 20.14
CA ASP A 6 -4.06 -8.87 21.50
C ASP A 6 -5.13 -7.79 21.74
N GLY A 7 -6.08 -7.68 20.80
CA GLY A 7 -7.17 -6.72 20.86
C GLY A 7 -6.83 -5.27 20.54
N ARG A 8 -5.60 -4.98 20.10
CA ARG A 8 -5.14 -3.63 19.70
C ARG A 8 -4.96 -3.53 18.21
N GLU A 9 -5.47 -2.48 17.59
CA GLU A 9 -5.35 -2.27 16.16
C GLU A 9 -3.87 -2.18 15.75
N PHE A 10 -3.48 -2.97 14.74
CA PHE A 10 -2.11 -3.10 14.28
C PHE A 10 -2.03 -2.73 12.81
N PHE A 11 -1.32 -1.67 12.47
CA PHE A 11 -1.21 -1.08 11.13
C PHE A 11 -2.56 -0.90 10.40
N GLY A 12 -3.63 -0.64 11.15
CA GLY A 12 -4.96 -0.40 10.60
C GLY A 12 -5.56 -1.64 9.92
N ASN A 13 -5.76 -1.56 8.61
CA ASN A 13 -6.44 -2.62 7.83
C ASN A 13 -5.48 -3.62 7.16
N ASP A 14 -4.17 -3.56 7.46
CA ASP A 14 -3.19 -4.41 6.79
C ASP A 14 -2.97 -5.77 7.45
N VAL A 15 -3.77 -6.74 7.04
CA VAL A 15 -3.62 -8.14 7.44
C VAL A 15 -2.24 -8.69 7.10
N MET A 16 -1.70 -8.33 5.93
CA MET A 16 -0.43 -8.87 5.45
C MET A 16 0.77 -8.31 6.22
N SER A 17 0.72 -7.04 6.67
CA SER A 17 1.75 -6.49 7.55
C SER A 17 1.77 -7.21 8.90
N ALA A 18 0.61 -7.50 9.49
CA ALA A 18 0.57 -8.23 10.74
C ALA A 18 1.14 -9.66 10.58
N VAL A 19 0.68 -10.40 9.58
CA VAL A 19 1.11 -11.80 9.35
C VAL A 19 2.60 -11.89 9.00
N ARG A 20 3.15 -10.93 8.27
CA ARG A 20 4.57 -10.96 7.87
C ARG A 20 5.53 -10.49 8.96
N ASN A 21 5.07 -9.64 9.85
CA ASN A 21 5.94 -8.96 10.82
C ASN A 21 5.86 -9.56 12.22
N ILE A 22 4.89 -10.42 12.51
CA ILE A 22 4.80 -11.16 13.78
C ILE A 22 5.33 -12.59 13.55
N PRO A 23 6.38 -13.00 14.26
CA PRO A 23 6.90 -14.35 14.17
C PRO A 23 5.85 -15.39 14.62
N ALA A 24 5.79 -16.51 13.89
CA ALA A 24 4.78 -17.55 14.17
C ALA A 24 4.92 -18.20 15.56
N ASP A 25 6.14 -18.24 16.11
CA ASP A 25 6.45 -18.74 17.44
C ASP A 25 5.96 -17.84 18.59
N MET A 26 5.46 -16.67 18.27
CA MET A 26 4.83 -15.76 19.22
C MET A 26 3.31 -15.86 19.24
N ILE A 27 2.73 -16.54 18.26
CA ILE A 27 1.28 -16.60 18.08
C ILE A 27 0.71 -17.77 18.88
N GLU A 28 -0.22 -17.49 19.78
CA GLU A 28 -1.02 -18.48 20.49
C GLU A 28 -2.22 -18.93 19.66
N SER A 29 -2.99 -17.95 19.16
CA SER A 29 -4.16 -18.20 18.32
C SER A 29 -4.41 -17.04 17.34
N ILE A 30 -5.22 -17.31 16.33
CA ILE A 30 -5.75 -16.31 15.41
C ILE A 30 -7.26 -16.41 15.43
N ASP A 31 -7.90 -15.34 15.90
CA ASP A 31 -9.34 -15.25 16.01
C ASP A 31 -9.91 -14.43 14.86
N ILE A 32 -10.90 -14.97 14.16
CA ILE A 32 -11.62 -14.26 13.10
C ILE A 32 -13.07 -14.10 13.56
N TYR A 33 -13.51 -12.84 13.63
CA TYR A 33 -14.86 -12.53 14.09
C TYR A 33 -15.41 -11.27 13.40
N ASN A 34 -16.71 -11.11 13.47
CA ASN A 34 -17.35 -9.90 13.00
C ASN A 34 -17.41 -8.88 14.15
N SER A 35 -16.71 -7.76 13.98
CA SER A 35 -16.77 -6.62 14.89
C SER A 35 -17.91 -5.69 14.49
N GLN A 36 -18.50 -5.08 15.48
CA GLN A 36 -19.45 -3.98 15.29
C GLN A 36 -18.73 -2.72 14.74
N SER A 37 -19.51 -1.75 14.29
CA SER A 37 -18.98 -0.44 13.91
C SER A 37 -18.39 0.29 15.13
N ASP A 38 -17.47 1.23 14.92
CA ASP A 38 -16.91 2.05 16.00
C ASP A 38 -18.01 2.75 16.81
N GLN A 39 -19.08 3.18 16.13
CA GLN A 39 -20.23 3.81 16.76
C GLN A 39 -21.00 2.83 17.64
N SER A 40 -21.26 1.61 17.15
CA SER A 40 -21.94 0.57 17.92
C SER A 40 -21.11 0.14 19.13
N GLU A 41 -19.80 -0.05 18.95
CA GLU A 41 -18.87 -0.38 20.02
C GLU A 41 -18.85 0.69 21.13
N PHE A 42 -18.85 1.96 20.74
CA PHE A 42 -18.79 3.07 21.68
C PHE A 42 -20.12 3.35 22.39
N THR A 43 -21.23 3.32 21.65
CA THR A 43 -22.57 3.66 22.18
C THR A 43 -23.29 2.48 22.83
N GLY A 44 -22.85 1.24 22.54
CA GLY A 44 -23.54 0.01 22.94
C GLY A 44 -24.84 -0.25 22.15
N VAL A 45 -25.13 0.56 21.13
CA VAL A 45 -26.31 0.41 20.26
C VAL A 45 -25.89 -0.19 18.93
N ASP A 46 -26.45 -1.34 18.58
CA ASP A 46 -26.14 -1.98 17.29
C ASP A 46 -26.76 -1.19 16.13
N THR A 47 -25.89 -0.66 15.28
CA THR A 47 -26.30 0.08 14.07
C THR A 47 -26.49 -0.85 12.86
N GLY A 48 -26.29 -2.16 13.02
CA GLY A 48 -26.33 -3.14 11.92
C GLY A 48 -25.11 -3.06 10.98
N GLU A 49 -24.18 -2.14 11.22
CA GLU A 49 -22.93 -2.03 10.48
C GLU A 49 -21.82 -2.77 11.23
N GLY A 50 -21.06 -3.58 10.50
CA GLY A 50 -19.96 -4.35 11.07
C GLY A 50 -18.85 -4.59 10.04
N HIS A 51 -17.73 -5.09 10.52
CA HIS A 51 -16.61 -5.48 9.65
C HIS A 51 -15.96 -6.76 10.18
N THR A 52 -15.41 -7.57 9.27
CA THR A 52 -14.62 -8.73 9.66
C THR A 52 -13.30 -8.27 10.26
N SER A 53 -12.97 -8.78 11.42
CA SER A 53 -11.74 -8.51 12.16
C SER A 53 -10.94 -9.79 12.36
N LEU A 54 -9.62 -9.64 12.30
CA LEU A 54 -8.66 -10.68 12.61
C LEU A 54 -7.86 -10.24 13.83
N ASN A 55 -7.86 -11.04 14.88
CA ASN A 55 -7.07 -10.79 16.09
C ASN A 55 -6.01 -11.86 16.23
N ILE A 56 -4.76 -11.45 16.27
CA ILE A 56 -3.62 -12.31 16.56
C ILE A 56 -3.38 -12.24 18.05
N VAL A 57 -3.58 -13.36 18.74
CA VAL A 57 -3.30 -13.48 20.16
C VAL A 57 -1.87 -13.95 20.35
N THR A 58 -1.09 -13.20 21.12
CA THR A 58 0.30 -13.57 21.41
C THR A 58 0.40 -14.38 22.70
N LEU A 59 1.38 -15.30 22.74
CA LEU A 59 1.69 -16.06 23.95
C LEU A 59 1.97 -15.13 25.13
N PRO A 60 1.46 -15.41 26.35
CA PRO A 60 1.59 -14.52 27.50
C PRO A 60 3.04 -14.18 27.87
N ASP A 61 3.97 -15.12 27.70
CA ASP A 61 5.40 -14.94 27.95
C ASP A 61 6.09 -14.06 26.88
N LYS A 62 5.44 -13.84 25.73
CA LYS A 62 5.93 -13.01 24.62
C LYS A 62 5.37 -11.60 24.60
N ARG A 63 4.52 -11.24 25.57
CA ARG A 63 3.95 -9.88 25.69
C ARG A 63 4.94 -8.82 26.19
N ARG A 64 6.13 -9.25 26.63
CA ARG A 64 7.25 -8.37 27.03
C ARG A 64 8.51 -8.79 26.29
N GLY A 65 9.15 -7.85 25.64
CA GLY A 65 10.43 -8.08 24.96
C GLY A 65 10.57 -7.28 23.68
N ALA A 66 11.75 -7.41 23.09
CA ALA A 66 12.05 -6.87 21.79
C ALA A 66 12.39 -8.02 20.84
N PHE A 67 11.75 -8.02 19.69
CA PHE A 67 11.99 -9.02 18.65
C PHE A 67 11.89 -8.36 17.28
N GLY A 68 12.54 -8.98 16.32
CA GLY A 68 12.51 -8.47 14.96
C GLY A 68 13.36 -9.29 14.03
N ARG A 69 13.32 -8.92 12.77
CA ARG A 69 14.11 -9.54 11.73
C ARG A 69 14.69 -8.47 10.83
N LEU A 70 15.97 -8.56 10.55
CA LEU A 70 16.65 -7.76 9.55
C LEU A 70 17.15 -8.69 8.44
N TYR A 71 17.09 -8.23 7.22
CA TYR A 71 17.62 -8.95 6.07
C TYR A 71 18.18 -7.97 5.05
N GLY A 72 19.17 -8.43 4.31
CA GLY A 72 19.78 -7.68 3.23
C GLY A 72 20.41 -8.62 2.22
N ALA A 73 20.36 -8.25 0.96
CA ALA A 73 21.05 -8.94 -0.12
C ALA A 73 21.49 -7.93 -1.19
N TYR A 74 22.61 -8.23 -1.80
CA TYR A 74 23.13 -7.51 -2.95
C TYR A 74 23.44 -8.50 -4.06
N GLY A 75 23.09 -8.17 -5.29
CA GLY A 75 23.19 -9.06 -6.43
C GLY A 75 23.86 -8.42 -7.64
N ILE A 76 23.87 -9.15 -8.73
CA ILE A 76 24.43 -8.72 -10.02
C ILE A 76 23.65 -7.51 -10.56
N ALA A 77 24.32 -6.63 -11.32
CA ALA A 77 23.74 -5.42 -11.92
C ALA A 77 23.13 -4.45 -10.88
N ASP A 78 23.86 -4.25 -9.78
CA ASP A 78 23.50 -3.33 -8.69
C ASP A 78 22.11 -3.58 -8.10
N LYS A 79 21.62 -4.83 -8.16
CA LYS A 79 20.37 -5.22 -7.53
C LYS A 79 20.54 -5.36 -6.03
N TYR A 80 19.65 -4.76 -5.25
CA TYR A 80 19.69 -4.84 -3.80
C TYR A 80 18.30 -4.96 -3.19
N ILE A 81 18.28 -5.54 -2.01
CA ILE A 81 17.16 -5.51 -1.09
C ILE A 81 17.69 -5.42 0.33
N GLY A 82 17.10 -4.56 1.12
CA GLY A 82 17.30 -4.48 2.56
C GLY A 82 15.98 -4.17 3.23
N GLY A 83 15.76 -4.77 4.37
CA GLY A 83 14.53 -4.52 5.10
C GLY A 83 14.50 -5.26 6.42
N GLY A 84 13.41 -5.06 7.13
CA GLY A 84 13.20 -5.73 8.39
C GLY A 84 12.08 -5.11 9.20
N ASN A 85 11.87 -5.70 10.35
CA ASN A 85 10.96 -5.20 11.36
C ASN A 85 11.59 -5.29 12.74
N VAL A 86 11.22 -4.37 13.60
CA VAL A 86 11.54 -4.38 15.04
C VAL A 86 10.25 -4.11 15.80
N ASN A 87 9.97 -4.97 16.76
CA ASN A 87 8.80 -4.87 17.62
C ASN A 87 9.27 -4.83 19.06
N ILE A 88 8.82 -3.86 19.81
CA ILE A 88 9.10 -3.69 21.24
C ILE A 88 7.75 -3.73 21.95
N PHE A 89 7.55 -4.79 22.74
CA PHE A 89 6.36 -5.01 23.51
C PHE A 89 6.68 -4.89 25.00
N ASP A 90 5.89 -4.13 25.71
CA ASP A 90 5.93 -4.02 27.15
C ASP A 90 4.50 -3.95 27.69
N ASN A 91 3.86 -5.10 27.76
CA ASN A 91 2.44 -5.28 28.09
C ASN A 91 1.52 -4.43 27.21
N ASP A 92 1.10 -3.27 27.71
CA ASP A 92 0.17 -2.37 27.04
C ASP A 92 0.84 -1.51 25.98
N ARG A 93 2.11 -1.19 26.21
CA ARG A 93 2.90 -0.42 25.23
C ARG A 93 3.45 -1.32 24.14
N ARG A 94 3.19 -0.96 22.90
CA ARG A 94 3.70 -1.67 21.73
C ARG A 94 4.20 -0.67 20.72
N ILE A 95 5.42 -0.87 20.28
CA ILE A 95 6.06 -0.09 19.23
C ILE A 95 6.53 -1.07 18.18
N SER A 96 6.08 -0.88 16.95
CA SER A 96 6.52 -1.68 15.80
C SER A 96 7.04 -0.76 14.71
N VAL A 97 8.23 -1.05 14.21
CA VAL A 97 8.85 -0.35 13.11
C VAL A 97 9.14 -1.36 12.01
N VAL A 98 8.75 -1.04 10.80
CA VAL A 98 9.03 -1.87 9.61
C VAL A 98 9.65 -1.01 8.53
N GLY A 99 10.63 -1.54 7.83
CA GLY A 99 11.32 -0.85 6.76
C GLY A 99 11.67 -1.77 5.60
N LEU A 100 11.67 -1.21 4.39
CA LEU A 100 12.05 -1.89 3.16
C LEU A 100 12.69 -0.90 2.20
N ALA A 101 13.81 -1.30 1.61
CA ALA A 101 14.41 -0.61 0.47
C ALA A 101 14.89 -1.64 -0.55
N ASN A 102 14.50 -1.50 -1.81
CA ASN A 102 14.96 -2.40 -2.87
C ASN A 102 14.80 -1.76 -4.27
N ASN A 103 15.52 -2.32 -5.25
CA ASN A 103 15.37 -2.01 -6.66
C ASN A 103 15.01 -3.24 -7.52
N ILE A 104 14.35 -4.20 -6.90
CA ILE A 104 13.89 -5.46 -7.52
C ILE A 104 12.37 -5.57 -7.59
N SER A 105 11.67 -4.45 -7.53
CA SER A 105 10.21 -4.34 -7.61
C SER A 105 9.45 -5.08 -6.49
N ARG A 106 10.11 -5.37 -5.36
CA ARG A 106 9.47 -6.04 -4.23
C ARG A 106 8.75 -5.05 -3.33
N GLN A 107 7.48 -5.29 -3.07
CA GLN A 107 6.67 -4.54 -2.12
C GLN A 107 6.48 -5.39 -0.85
N ASN A 108 6.65 -4.76 0.32
CA ASN A 108 6.46 -5.43 1.60
C ASN A 108 5.03 -5.28 2.14
N PHE A 109 4.31 -4.31 1.64
CA PHE A 109 2.97 -3.94 2.11
C PHE A 109 1.93 -4.36 1.08
N SER A 110 0.70 -4.63 1.54
CA SER A 110 -0.39 -4.96 0.64
C SER A 110 -0.82 -3.74 -0.16
N PHE A 111 -1.43 -3.99 -1.29
CA PHE A 111 -1.95 -2.95 -2.17
C PHE A 111 -3.05 -2.09 -1.50
N GLU A 112 -3.80 -2.69 -0.59
CA GLU A 112 -4.89 -2.06 0.16
C GLU A 112 -4.39 -1.05 1.19
N ASP A 113 -3.19 -1.24 1.75
CA ASP A 113 -2.59 -0.31 2.69
C ASP A 113 -2.11 0.99 2.07
N ILE A 114 -1.70 0.92 0.81
CA ILE A 114 -1.26 2.09 0.08
C ILE A 114 -2.44 3.00 -0.24
N LEU A 115 -3.66 2.48 -0.29
CA LEU A 115 -4.81 3.18 -0.85
C LEU A 115 -5.90 3.58 0.14
N GLY A 116 -5.96 3.01 1.35
CA GLY A 116 -6.90 3.40 2.40
C GLY A 116 -8.39 3.43 2.04
N THR A 117 -8.77 2.95 0.89
CA THR A 117 -10.14 2.96 0.41
C THR A 117 -10.53 1.61 -0.16
N THR A 118 -10.99 0.69 0.68
CA THR A 118 -11.91 -0.33 0.19
C THR A 118 -13.28 0.33 0.08
N ASP A 119 -13.59 0.80 -1.10
CA ASP A 119 -14.97 1.15 -1.40
C ASP A 119 -15.77 -0.16 -1.43
N ARG A 120 -16.66 -0.31 -0.46
CA ARG A 120 -17.48 -1.51 -0.18
C ARG A 120 -18.39 -1.94 -1.34
N SER A 121 -18.41 -1.18 -2.42
CA SER A 121 -19.39 -1.38 -3.48
C SER A 121 -18.93 -2.20 -4.68
N GLY A 122 -17.68 -2.69 -4.72
CA GLY A 122 -17.20 -3.50 -5.86
C GLY A 122 -17.31 -2.80 -7.23
N ARG A 123 -17.78 -1.57 -7.24
CA ARG A 123 -17.86 -0.75 -8.44
C ARG A 123 -16.51 -0.08 -8.65
N LYS A 124 -15.87 -0.41 -9.77
CA LYS A 124 -14.73 0.32 -10.31
C LYS A 124 -15.13 1.79 -10.46
N SER A 125 -14.81 2.62 -9.46
CA SER A 125 -14.96 4.07 -9.62
C SER A 125 -13.98 4.53 -10.69
N PRO A 126 -14.41 5.22 -11.74
CA PRO A 126 -13.53 5.71 -12.79
C PRO A 126 -12.54 6.79 -12.31
N ASN A 127 -12.69 7.29 -11.09
CA ASN A 127 -11.87 8.35 -10.51
C ASN A 127 -10.79 7.89 -9.53
N ASN A 128 -10.45 6.59 -9.47
CA ASN A 128 -9.33 6.11 -8.65
C ASN A 128 -7.98 6.45 -9.31
N SER A 129 -7.68 7.74 -9.43
CA SER A 129 -6.37 8.28 -9.85
C SER A 129 -5.24 7.91 -8.88
N PHE A 130 -5.56 7.35 -7.73
CA PHE A 130 -4.62 6.95 -6.67
C PHE A 130 -4.26 5.45 -6.69
N MET A 131 -4.78 4.68 -7.65
CA MET A 131 -4.47 3.26 -7.77
C MET A 131 -3.07 3.06 -8.31
N VAL A 132 -2.11 2.78 -7.46
CA VAL A 132 -0.81 2.24 -7.88
C VAL A 132 -1.03 0.78 -8.26
N ARG A 133 -1.24 0.53 -9.55
CA ARG A 133 -1.24 -0.84 -10.08
C ARG A 133 0.18 -1.38 -10.03
N PRO A 134 0.39 -2.71 -9.96
CA PRO A 134 1.69 -3.27 -10.28
C PRO A 134 2.13 -2.68 -11.62
N LEU A 135 3.21 -1.92 -11.58
CA LEU A 135 3.73 -1.27 -12.79
C LEU A 135 4.68 -2.25 -13.46
N ASP A 136 4.51 -2.44 -14.75
CA ASP A 136 5.50 -3.13 -15.56
C ASP A 136 6.83 -2.37 -15.49
N GLY A 137 7.95 -3.10 -15.63
CA GLY A 137 9.28 -2.51 -15.56
C GLY A 137 9.98 -2.72 -14.23
N ILE A 138 10.94 -1.87 -13.95
CA ILE A 138 11.78 -1.95 -12.75
C ILE A 138 11.39 -0.84 -11.78
N SER A 139 11.03 -1.23 -10.57
CA SER A 139 10.68 -0.29 -9.51
C SER A 139 11.74 -0.30 -8.41
N THR A 140 12.17 0.89 -8.01
CA THR A 140 12.89 1.12 -6.76
C THR A 140 11.88 1.52 -5.71
N VAL A 141 11.84 0.77 -4.62
CA VAL A 141 10.87 0.95 -3.53
C VAL A 141 11.59 1.26 -2.24
N GLN A 142 11.12 2.28 -1.54
CA GLN A 142 11.54 2.65 -0.19
C GLN A 142 10.28 2.84 0.65
N ALA A 143 10.17 2.11 1.75
CA ALA A 143 9.01 2.17 2.60
C ALA A 143 9.41 2.09 4.07
N ILE A 144 8.70 2.82 4.92
CA ILE A 144 8.82 2.74 6.36
C ILE A 144 7.43 2.83 6.98
N GLY A 145 7.17 1.98 7.96
CA GLY A 145 5.96 2.00 8.75
C GLY A 145 6.31 2.03 10.23
N VAL A 146 5.56 2.80 11.00
CA VAL A 146 5.66 2.85 12.45
C VAL A 146 4.26 2.67 13.03
N ASN A 147 4.12 1.78 13.99
CA ASN A 147 2.90 1.60 14.74
C ASN A 147 3.18 1.75 16.24
N TYR A 148 2.34 2.49 16.91
CA TYR A 148 2.39 2.72 18.34
C TYR A 148 1.02 2.42 18.95
N SER A 149 0.98 1.68 20.03
CA SER A 149 -0.21 1.53 20.88
C SER A 149 0.20 1.52 22.34
N ASP A 150 -0.62 2.16 23.18
CA ASP A 150 -0.38 2.23 24.63
C ASP A 150 -1.68 2.51 25.38
N ASP A 151 -1.72 2.12 26.64
CA ASP A 151 -2.75 2.55 27.57
C ASP A 151 -2.18 3.69 28.44
N TRP A 152 -2.79 4.89 28.31
CA TRP A 152 -2.42 6.04 29.12
C TRP A 152 -3.14 6.00 30.45
N GLY A 153 -2.65 5.11 31.33
CA GLY A 153 -3.28 4.78 32.60
C GLY A 153 -4.62 4.05 32.43
N ALA A 154 -5.48 4.13 33.43
CA ALA A 154 -6.78 3.42 33.42
C ALA A 154 -7.85 4.11 32.53
N LYS A 155 -7.57 5.29 31.97
CA LYS A 155 -8.58 6.13 31.33
C LYS A 155 -8.38 6.33 29.84
N GLY A 156 -7.19 6.15 29.34
CA GLY A 156 -6.85 6.46 27.95
C GLY A 156 -6.30 5.26 27.20
N LYS A 157 -6.74 5.03 25.96
CA LYS A 157 -6.14 4.11 25.00
C LYS A 157 -5.76 4.88 23.74
N VAL A 158 -4.53 4.69 23.28
CA VAL A 158 -4.02 5.36 22.10
C VAL A 158 -3.44 4.34 21.15
N THR A 159 -3.83 4.44 19.91
CA THR A 159 -3.19 3.72 18.79
C THR A 159 -2.88 4.71 17.69
N ALA A 160 -1.68 4.70 17.18
CA ALA A 160 -1.26 5.55 16.08
C ALA A 160 -0.38 4.75 15.10
N SER A 161 -0.55 4.99 13.82
CA SER A 161 0.30 4.43 12.78
C SER A 161 0.69 5.49 11.77
N TYR A 162 1.92 5.43 11.34
CA TYR A 162 2.44 6.24 10.24
C TYR A 162 3.07 5.35 9.20
N PHE A 163 2.84 5.69 7.95
CA PHE A 163 3.34 4.95 6.82
C PHE A 163 3.84 5.91 5.74
N PHE A 164 5.05 5.64 5.26
CA PHE A 164 5.66 6.31 4.13
C PHE A 164 6.04 5.28 3.07
N ASN A 165 5.76 5.60 1.81
CA ASN A 165 6.20 4.81 0.68
C ASN A 165 6.64 5.74 -0.47
N ARG A 166 7.80 5.43 -1.05
CA ARG A 166 8.31 6.01 -2.29
C ARG A 166 8.54 4.89 -3.29
N THR A 167 7.91 5.01 -4.45
CA THR A 167 8.13 4.10 -5.58
C THR A 167 8.58 4.90 -6.79
N ASP A 168 9.75 4.60 -7.32
CA ASP A 168 10.30 5.13 -8.57
C ASP A 168 10.31 3.98 -9.59
N ASN A 169 9.44 4.07 -10.59
CA ASN A 169 9.26 3.03 -11.60
C ASN A 169 9.78 3.52 -12.96
N HIS A 170 10.53 2.66 -13.62
CA HIS A 170 11.00 2.85 -14.98
C HIS A 170 10.54 1.68 -15.84
N ASN A 171 9.81 1.96 -16.88
CA ASN A 171 9.40 0.97 -17.85
C ASN A 171 9.81 1.38 -19.26
N THR A 172 10.36 0.43 -20.01
CA THR A 172 10.60 0.54 -21.44
C THR A 172 9.98 -0.68 -22.11
N SER A 173 9.02 -0.45 -22.97
CA SER A 173 8.39 -1.50 -23.77
C SER A 173 8.55 -1.23 -25.23
N GLN A 174 8.84 -2.27 -26.01
CA GLN A 174 8.87 -2.26 -27.44
C GLN A 174 7.83 -3.25 -27.95
N SER A 175 7.05 -2.82 -28.92
CA SER A 175 6.02 -3.64 -29.56
C SER A 175 6.17 -3.55 -31.08
N ASP A 176 6.40 -4.70 -31.68
CA ASP A 176 6.41 -4.86 -33.13
C ASP A 176 5.17 -5.61 -33.54
N ARG A 177 4.27 -4.97 -34.28
CA ARG A 177 3.02 -5.53 -34.75
C ARG A 177 2.96 -5.51 -36.26
N GLN A 178 2.51 -6.62 -36.84
CA GLN A 178 2.28 -6.77 -38.26
C GLN A 178 0.78 -7.00 -38.50
N THR A 179 0.23 -6.29 -39.48
CA THR A 179 -1.19 -6.43 -39.85
C THR A 179 -1.29 -6.64 -41.36
N PHE A 180 -1.89 -7.75 -41.75
CA PHE A 180 -2.22 -8.01 -43.16
C PHE A 180 -3.46 -7.20 -43.53
N THR A 181 -3.33 -6.32 -44.52
CA THR A 181 -4.42 -5.47 -44.99
C THR A 181 -5.01 -5.96 -46.28
N SER A 182 -4.22 -6.63 -47.12
CA SER A 182 -4.61 -7.30 -48.36
C SER A 182 -3.60 -8.40 -48.70
N THR A 183 -3.87 -9.17 -49.75
CA THR A 183 -3.03 -10.27 -50.16
C THR A 183 -1.57 -9.91 -50.34
N ASP A 184 -1.29 -8.66 -50.78
CA ASP A 184 0.07 -8.19 -51.14
C ASP A 184 0.53 -7.01 -50.26
N LYS A 185 -0.13 -6.73 -49.14
CA LYS A 185 0.20 -5.58 -48.30
C LYS A 185 0.21 -5.91 -46.83
N LEU A 186 1.37 -5.73 -46.20
CA LEU A 186 1.60 -5.86 -44.78
C LEU A 186 1.89 -4.47 -44.19
N VAL A 187 1.22 -4.11 -43.11
CA VAL A 187 1.50 -2.90 -42.34
C VAL A 187 2.33 -3.25 -41.14
N LEU A 188 3.49 -2.66 -40.98
CA LEU A 188 4.41 -2.83 -39.87
C LEU A 188 4.23 -1.67 -38.91
N TYR A 189 4.00 -1.97 -37.65
CA TYR A 189 3.98 -0.99 -36.56
C TYR A 189 5.13 -1.30 -35.62
N ASN A 190 5.97 -0.32 -35.36
CA ASN A 190 7.02 -0.37 -34.37
C ASN A 190 6.76 0.72 -33.33
N ASP A 191 6.44 0.33 -32.12
CA ASP A 191 6.11 1.22 -31.02
C ASP A 191 7.13 1.04 -29.89
N GLU A 192 7.79 2.11 -29.49
CA GLU A 192 8.65 2.18 -28.33
C GLU A 192 7.99 3.11 -27.30
N ASN A 193 7.69 2.57 -26.13
CA ASN A 193 7.13 3.32 -25.01
C ASN A 193 8.11 3.34 -23.85
N ARG A 194 8.44 4.53 -23.36
CA ARG A 194 9.26 4.76 -22.17
C ARG A 194 8.44 5.52 -21.15
N SER A 195 8.29 4.97 -19.97
CA SER A 195 7.61 5.65 -18.88
C SER A 195 8.48 5.70 -17.63
N LYS A 196 8.38 6.81 -16.92
CA LYS A 196 8.95 7.01 -15.59
C LYS A 196 7.86 7.54 -14.67
N THR A 197 7.65 6.88 -13.55
CA THR A 197 6.65 7.29 -12.55
C THR A 197 7.27 7.31 -11.17
N LEU A 198 7.23 8.46 -10.52
CA LEU A 198 7.60 8.65 -9.13
C LEU A 198 6.31 8.83 -8.32
N ASN A 199 6.10 7.97 -7.33
CA ASN A 199 4.97 8.04 -6.42
C ASN A 199 5.47 8.14 -4.98
N LEU A 200 4.98 9.14 -4.26
CA LEU A 200 5.22 9.38 -2.84
C LEU A 200 3.89 9.33 -2.09
N ASN A 201 3.84 8.53 -1.04
CA ASN A 201 2.66 8.41 -0.19
C ASN A 201 3.05 8.56 1.28
N HIS A 202 2.27 9.36 2.00
CA HIS A 202 2.30 9.46 3.44
C HIS A 202 0.91 9.13 3.97
N ARG A 203 0.84 8.32 4.99
CA ARG A 203 -0.41 8.01 5.67
C ARG A 203 -0.19 8.02 7.17
N PHE A 204 -1.10 8.66 7.86
CA PHE A 204 -1.18 8.68 9.31
C PHE A 204 -2.59 8.28 9.73
N ASN A 205 -2.70 7.38 10.70
CA ASN A 205 -3.95 7.04 11.34
C ASN A 205 -3.74 7.07 12.85
N SER A 206 -4.75 7.53 13.58
CA SER A 206 -4.77 7.45 15.03
C SER A 206 -6.16 7.18 15.55
N ARG A 207 -6.24 6.46 16.65
CA ARG A 207 -7.42 6.28 17.48
C ARG A 207 -7.06 6.61 18.92
N ILE A 208 -7.85 7.46 19.53
CA ILE A 208 -7.73 7.84 20.94
C ILE A 208 -9.08 7.61 21.57
N ASP A 209 -9.13 6.73 22.55
CA ASP A 209 -10.29 6.51 23.40
C ASP A 209 -9.93 7.05 24.78
N TYR A 210 -10.73 8.00 25.30
CA TYR A 210 -10.46 8.60 26.61
C TYR A 210 -11.71 8.70 27.45
N LYS A 211 -11.65 8.15 28.67
CA LYS A 211 -12.71 8.14 29.64
C LYS A 211 -12.46 9.21 30.71
N PHE A 212 -13.18 10.31 30.64
CA PHE A 212 -13.08 11.39 31.63
C PHE A 212 -13.70 10.96 32.97
N SER A 213 -14.86 10.32 32.90
CA SER A 213 -15.61 9.81 34.06
C SER A 213 -16.43 8.59 33.63
N ASP A 214 -17.16 7.96 34.58
CA ASP A 214 -18.02 6.83 34.25
C ASP A 214 -19.20 7.19 33.33
N ARG A 215 -19.50 8.50 33.18
CA ARG A 215 -20.58 9.02 32.34
C ARG A 215 -20.11 9.74 31.10
N HIS A 216 -18.82 10.05 31.01
CA HIS A 216 -18.28 10.85 29.90
C HIS A 216 -17.04 10.18 29.33
N SER A 217 -17.09 9.83 28.08
CA SER A 217 -15.97 9.31 27.30
C SER A 217 -15.97 9.96 25.92
N VAL A 218 -14.81 9.96 25.28
CA VAL A 218 -14.61 10.48 23.93
C VAL A 218 -13.80 9.45 23.16
N MET A 219 -14.24 9.15 21.94
CA MET A 219 -13.44 8.44 20.95
C MET A 219 -13.15 9.39 19.79
N MET A 220 -11.88 9.53 19.45
CA MET A 220 -11.43 10.29 18.30
C MET A 220 -10.64 9.38 17.36
N ARG A 221 -11.05 9.32 16.09
CA ARG A 221 -10.30 8.63 15.03
C ARG A 221 -9.92 9.64 13.96
N THR A 222 -8.63 9.81 13.73
CA THR A 222 -8.08 10.71 12.72
C THR A 222 -7.33 9.90 11.69
N SER A 223 -7.58 10.19 10.42
CA SER A 223 -6.84 9.65 9.28
C SER A 223 -6.38 10.81 8.40
N PHE A 224 -5.11 10.78 8.03
CA PHE A 224 -4.51 11.74 7.10
C PHE A 224 -3.71 10.97 6.05
N SER A 225 -3.89 11.33 4.79
CA SER A 225 -3.08 10.81 3.70
C SER A 225 -2.66 11.92 2.74
N LEU A 226 -1.43 11.83 2.26
CA LEU A 226 -0.86 12.72 1.25
C LEU A 226 -0.20 11.89 0.17
N GLN A 227 -0.51 12.21 -1.08
CA GLN A 227 0.09 11.56 -2.25
C GLN A 227 0.64 12.60 -3.22
N ASP A 228 1.81 12.33 -3.75
CA ASP A 228 2.43 13.08 -4.86
C ASP A 228 2.85 12.07 -5.93
N ASN A 229 2.30 12.23 -7.13
CA ASN A 229 2.55 11.36 -8.28
C ASN A 229 3.04 12.20 -9.46
N ASN A 230 4.26 11.93 -9.90
CA ASN A 230 4.87 12.52 -11.08
C ASN A 230 5.08 11.44 -12.14
N SER A 231 4.50 11.59 -13.30
CA SER A 231 4.63 10.66 -14.41
C SER A 231 5.11 11.35 -15.68
N ARG A 232 6.06 10.72 -16.33
CA ARG A 232 6.56 11.10 -17.66
C ARG A 232 6.39 9.89 -18.57
N ASN A 233 5.77 10.12 -19.73
CA ASN A 233 5.56 9.11 -20.76
C ASN A 233 6.06 9.61 -22.12
N GLU A 234 6.80 8.78 -22.82
CA GLU A 234 7.32 9.06 -24.17
C GLU A 234 6.98 7.86 -25.05
N LEU A 235 6.13 8.08 -26.06
CA LEU A 235 5.78 7.09 -27.06
C LEU A 235 6.34 7.50 -28.41
N ARG A 236 7.17 6.66 -28.99
CA ARG A 236 7.67 6.75 -30.37
C ARG A 236 7.03 5.63 -31.16
N SER A 237 6.36 5.99 -32.24
CA SER A 237 5.65 5.08 -33.12
C SER A 237 6.09 5.27 -34.55
N ARG A 238 6.39 4.18 -35.23
CA ARG A 238 6.72 4.16 -36.67
C ARG A 238 5.79 3.18 -37.38
N THR A 239 5.29 3.59 -38.53
CA THR A 239 4.44 2.76 -39.38
C THR A 239 5.03 2.71 -40.76
N ASP A 240 5.22 1.51 -41.28
CA ASP A 240 5.70 1.25 -42.63
C ASP A 240 4.73 0.30 -43.36
N ASN A 241 4.58 0.47 -44.68
CA ASN A 241 3.92 -0.51 -45.55
C ASN A 241 4.98 -1.40 -46.18
N LYS A 242 4.78 -2.69 -46.10
CA LYS A 242 5.63 -3.71 -46.73
C LYS A 242 4.83 -4.39 -47.83
N PHE A 243 5.33 -4.35 -49.05
CA PHE A 243 4.77 -4.99 -50.26
C PHE A 243 5.60 -6.22 -50.66
N SER A 244 6.90 -6.19 -50.44
CA SER A 244 7.84 -7.30 -50.55
C SER A 244 8.99 -7.11 -49.59
N ASP A 245 9.93 -8.07 -49.47
CA ASP A 245 11.07 -7.94 -48.54
C ASP A 245 11.96 -6.72 -48.90
N ASP A 246 12.01 -6.32 -50.17
CA ASP A 246 12.80 -5.19 -50.66
C ASP A 246 11.96 -3.91 -50.87
N ASP A 247 10.64 -3.96 -50.81
CA ASP A 247 9.75 -2.82 -50.96
C ASP A 247 9.02 -2.47 -49.66
N ILE A 248 9.74 -1.75 -48.79
CA ILE A 248 9.22 -1.20 -47.53
C ILE A 248 9.09 0.31 -47.69
N ARG A 249 7.87 0.82 -47.57
CA ARG A 249 7.57 2.25 -47.69
C ARG A 249 7.18 2.86 -46.38
N PHE A 250 7.88 3.87 -45.95
CA PHE A 250 7.56 4.67 -44.79
C PHE A 250 6.18 5.35 -44.94
N VAL A 251 5.36 5.27 -43.92
CA VAL A 251 4.03 5.90 -43.89
C VAL A 251 4.00 7.05 -42.88
N ASN A 252 4.35 6.77 -41.62
CA ASN A 252 4.19 7.74 -40.56
C ASN A 252 5.19 7.51 -39.41
N ARG A 253 5.57 8.60 -38.76
CA ARG A 253 6.28 8.59 -37.49
C ARG A 253 5.57 9.53 -36.54
N ARG A 254 5.27 9.01 -35.33
CA ARG A 254 4.63 9.78 -34.27
C ARG A 254 5.56 9.79 -33.05
N HIS A 255 5.68 10.95 -32.44
CA HIS A 255 6.34 11.11 -31.15
C HIS A 255 5.39 11.84 -30.22
N ASN A 256 4.94 11.16 -29.18
CA ASN A 256 4.08 11.72 -28.14
C ASN A 256 4.88 11.82 -26.85
N PHE A 257 4.79 12.96 -26.21
CA PHE A 257 5.40 13.23 -24.92
C PHE A 257 4.32 13.70 -23.94
N GLY A 258 4.23 13.09 -22.78
CA GLY A 258 3.28 13.43 -21.76
C GLY A 258 3.96 13.62 -20.40
N LEU A 259 3.60 14.67 -19.70
CA LEU A 259 3.94 14.93 -18.31
C LEU A 259 2.65 15.01 -17.51
N SER A 260 2.61 14.33 -16.39
CA SER A 260 1.50 14.39 -15.44
C SER A 260 2.04 14.57 -14.03
N ASN A 261 1.51 15.55 -13.32
CA ASN A 261 1.76 15.77 -11.91
C ASN A 261 0.41 15.80 -11.20
N SER A 262 0.23 14.93 -10.22
CA SER A 262 -0.99 14.84 -9.42
C SER A 262 -0.63 14.83 -7.94
N LYS A 263 -1.18 15.78 -7.20
CA LYS A 263 -1.05 15.87 -5.75
C LYS A 263 -2.42 15.78 -5.12
N GLY A 264 -2.52 14.99 -4.06
CA GLY A 264 -3.76 14.82 -3.33
C GLY A 264 -3.50 14.71 -1.84
N PHE A 265 -4.45 15.20 -1.07
CA PHE A 265 -4.50 14.94 0.36
C PHE A 265 -5.92 14.56 0.77
N ASN A 266 -6.03 13.76 1.79
CA ASN A 266 -7.30 13.43 2.41
C ASN A 266 -7.14 13.51 3.92
N VAL A 267 -8.13 14.12 4.58
CA VAL A 267 -8.23 14.19 6.04
C VAL A 267 -9.62 13.70 6.43
N SER A 268 -9.68 12.77 7.33
CA SER A 268 -10.93 12.27 7.89
C SER A 268 -10.81 12.25 9.41
N ASN A 269 -11.79 12.84 10.07
CA ASN A 269 -11.92 12.80 11.52
C ASN A 269 -13.30 12.26 11.89
N ASN A 270 -13.33 11.31 12.81
CA ASN A 270 -14.54 10.84 13.46
C ASN A 270 -14.41 11.09 14.97
N LEU A 271 -15.35 11.82 15.52
CA LEU A 271 -15.44 12.13 16.96
C LEU A 271 -16.78 11.65 17.46
N ILE A 272 -16.76 10.85 18.49
CA ILE A 272 -17.94 10.28 19.16
C ILE A 272 -17.87 10.60 20.67
#